data_cac4497e6df7af9d1b956a20d86ac87e
#
_entry.id   cac4497e6df7af9d1b956a20d86ac87e
#
_cell.length_a   1.000
_cell.length_b   1.000
_cell.length_c   1.000
_cell.angle_alpha   90.00
_cell.angle_beta   90.00
_cell.angle_gamma   90.00
#
_symmetry.space_group_name_H-M   'P 1'
#
loop_
_entity.id
_entity.type
_entity.pdbx_description
1 polymer ?
#
loop_
_entity_poly.entity_id
_entity_poly.type
_entity_poly.pdbx_seq_one_letter_code
_entity_poly.pdbx_strand_id
1 'polypeptide(L)'
;MKQIIVQSLVSSTQTAVIKGNKLVELLIEDNIHKKTKSNIYRGIVKNIKPGIEAAFVDIGFEKMAYLPIKSSDNIKNGMEVLVQINKEGVGTKAPKLTQEISLSGRYLVLIPSNDRITISNKILEEKERFRLKKIVKSFNKEKLGIIIRTEAVNCDIDKLKEDFDLLIKRYQEILKQFKLGIGPKLLYRELDLDTKYIKDNINEDIDKIVINDKTKYDEIKSILSNINKDYIQKLVLEENKDVFDLYKVSKEIEKALSKKVWLKSGGYLIIEKTEALTVIDVNTGKFTGSLSREETMYKTNLEACEEIARQLKIRDIGGIIIV
;
A
#
# COMPACT_ATOMS: atom_id res chain seq x y z
N MET A 1 18.47 11.12 -8.82
CA MET A 1 18.20 9.80 -9.43
C MET A 1 17.44 8.96 -8.42
N LYS A 2 16.21 8.55 -8.77
CA LYS A 2 15.35 7.68 -7.96
C LYS A 2 14.99 6.44 -8.75
N GLN A 3 15.25 5.25 -8.19
CA GLN A 3 15.01 3.97 -8.84
C GLN A 3 14.15 3.07 -7.97
N ILE A 4 13.32 2.26 -8.61
CA ILE A 4 12.56 1.17 -7.98
C ILE A 4 13.13 -0.14 -8.53
N ILE A 5 13.50 -1.05 -7.65
CA ILE A 5 14.09 -2.34 -8.01
C ILE A 5 13.21 -3.42 -7.41
N VAL A 6 12.63 -4.26 -8.25
CA VAL A 6 11.71 -5.35 -7.88
C VAL A 6 12.42 -6.68 -8.13
N GLN A 7 12.60 -7.44 -7.09
CA GLN A 7 13.14 -8.80 -7.13
C GLN A 7 12.06 -9.80 -6.76
N SER A 8 11.59 -10.53 -7.73
CA SER A 8 10.67 -11.65 -7.54
C SER A 8 11.48 -12.93 -7.27
N LEU A 9 11.20 -13.54 -6.14
CA LEU A 9 11.71 -14.84 -5.71
C LEU A 9 10.54 -15.83 -5.58
N VAL A 10 10.81 -17.09 -5.47
CA VAL A 10 9.76 -18.14 -5.28
C VAL A 10 8.94 -17.84 -4.02
N SER A 11 9.59 -17.52 -2.90
CA SER A 11 8.94 -17.31 -1.61
C SER A 11 8.47 -15.87 -1.35
N SER A 12 9.05 -14.88 -2.01
CA SER A 12 8.74 -13.47 -1.74
C SER A 12 8.99 -12.57 -2.95
N THR A 13 8.28 -11.45 -3.00
CA THR A 13 8.61 -10.32 -3.87
C THR A 13 9.14 -9.18 -3.00
N GLN A 14 10.32 -8.68 -3.36
CA GLN A 14 11.01 -7.63 -2.62
C GLN A 14 11.13 -6.39 -3.52
N THR A 15 10.76 -5.24 -2.99
CA THR A 15 10.83 -3.96 -3.71
C THR A 15 11.65 -2.96 -2.93
N ALA A 16 12.75 -2.54 -3.52
CA ALA A 16 13.64 -1.53 -2.95
C ALA A 16 13.50 -0.20 -3.70
N VAL A 17 13.42 0.88 -2.97
CA VAL A 17 13.45 2.25 -3.51
C VAL A 17 14.79 2.87 -3.17
N ILE A 18 15.55 3.21 -4.20
CA ILE A 18 16.89 3.81 -4.09
C ILE A 18 16.80 5.28 -4.52
N LYS A 19 17.29 6.20 -3.68
CA LYS A 19 17.45 7.63 -4.02
C LYS A 19 18.93 8.01 -3.94
N GLY A 20 19.51 8.41 -5.07
CA GLY A 20 20.98 8.47 -5.19
C GLY A 20 21.55 7.06 -5.05
N ASN A 21 22.40 6.84 -4.07
CA ASN A 21 22.98 5.52 -3.76
C ASN A 21 22.48 4.98 -2.39
N LYS A 22 21.36 5.50 -1.86
CA LYS A 22 20.84 5.11 -0.57
C LYS A 22 19.50 4.42 -0.70
N LEU A 23 19.32 3.31 -0.01
CA LEU A 23 18.01 2.69 0.19
C LEU A 23 17.14 3.63 1.03
N VAL A 24 15.94 3.96 0.56
CA VAL A 24 14.99 4.84 1.26
C VAL A 24 13.72 4.12 1.69
N GLU A 25 13.38 3.01 1.04
CA GLU A 25 12.22 2.19 1.37
C GLU A 25 12.43 0.76 0.93
N LEU A 26 11.94 -0.19 1.72
CA LEU A 26 11.98 -1.62 1.41
C LEU A 26 10.61 -2.21 1.69
N LEU A 27 10.02 -2.87 0.69
CA LEU A 27 8.77 -3.59 0.81
C LEU A 27 9.04 -5.07 0.57
N ILE A 28 8.43 -5.93 1.37
CA ILE A 28 8.55 -7.38 1.25
C ILE A 28 7.14 -7.97 1.27
N GLU A 29 6.81 -8.76 0.27
CA GLU A 29 5.57 -9.50 0.18
C GLU A 29 5.85 -10.99 0.14
N ASP A 30 5.14 -11.75 0.98
CA ASP A 30 5.20 -13.21 1.00
C ASP A 30 4.37 -13.77 -0.16
N ASN A 31 5.00 -14.52 -1.06
CA ASN A 31 4.35 -15.14 -2.21
C ASN A 31 3.67 -16.46 -1.86
N ILE A 32 4.06 -17.09 -0.75
CA ILE A 32 3.49 -18.36 -0.28
C ILE A 32 2.16 -18.09 0.39
N HIS A 33 2.13 -17.10 1.29
CA HIS A 33 0.93 -16.65 1.98
C HIS A 33 0.42 -15.36 1.33
N LYS A 34 -0.05 -15.50 0.07
CA LYS A 34 -0.55 -14.33 -0.69
C LYS A 34 -1.59 -13.58 0.10
N LYS A 35 -1.38 -12.28 0.22
CA LYS A 35 -2.33 -11.38 0.86
C LYS A 35 -3.67 -11.44 0.14
N THR A 36 -4.71 -11.70 0.90
CA THR A 36 -6.09 -11.76 0.40
C THR A 36 -6.91 -10.55 0.81
N LYS A 37 -6.33 -9.67 1.64
CA LYS A 37 -6.96 -8.41 2.06
C LYS A 37 -7.36 -7.59 0.85
N SER A 38 -8.56 -7.02 0.91
CA SER A 38 -9.21 -6.22 -0.15
C SER A 38 -9.66 -7.03 -1.37
N ASN A 39 -9.42 -8.33 -1.46
CA ASN A 39 -10.01 -9.19 -2.47
C ASN A 39 -11.53 -9.26 -2.29
N ILE A 40 -12.27 -9.29 -3.41
CA ILE A 40 -13.73 -9.32 -3.43
C ILE A 40 -14.21 -10.67 -3.93
N TYR A 41 -15.14 -11.24 -3.21
CA TYR A 41 -15.69 -12.56 -3.47
C TYR A 41 -17.20 -12.53 -3.61
N ARG A 42 -17.75 -13.46 -4.39
CA ARG A 42 -19.07 -13.97 -4.19
C ARG A 42 -18.97 -15.05 -3.12
N GLY A 43 -19.69 -14.88 -2.03
CA GLY A 43 -19.76 -15.86 -0.93
C GLY A 43 -21.17 -16.39 -0.74
N ILE A 44 -21.30 -17.56 -0.12
CA ILE A 44 -22.57 -18.16 0.28
C ILE A 44 -22.66 -18.14 1.79
N VAL A 45 -23.73 -17.58 2.31
CA VAL A 45 -24.04 -17.63 3.75
C VAL A 45 -24.40 -19.04 4.17
N LYS A 46 -23.58 -19.68 5.00
CA LYS A 46 -23.80 -21.06 5.47
C LYS A 46 -24.45 -21.12 6.84
N ASN A 47 -24.12 -20.18 7.73
CA ASN A 47 -24.65 -20.17 9.09
C ASN A 47 -24.74 -18.74 9.62
N ILE A 48 -25.83 -18.44 10.31
CA ILE A 48 -26.05 -17.16 10.98
C ILE A 48 -26.08 -17.41 12.50
N LYS A 49 -25.35 -16.61 13.26
CA LYS A 49 -25.27 -16.62 14.71
C LYS A 49 -25.74 -15.28 15.28
N PRO A 50 -27.04 -15.13 15.54
CA PRO A 50 -27.60 -13.85 16.02
C PRO A 50 -26.96 -13.36 17.32
N GLY A 51 -26.63 -14.26 18.25
CA GLY A 51 -26.05 -13.92 19.56
C GLY A 51 -24.66 -13.25 19.49
N ILE A 52 -23.97 -13.32 18.36
CA ILE A 52 -22.69 -12.63 18.12
C ILE A 52 -22.76 -11.68 16.91
N GLU A 53 -23.97 -11.39 16.44
CA GLU A 53 -24.23 -10.51 15.28
C GLU A 53 -23.34 -10.83 14.06
N ALA A 54 -23.27 -12.12 13.68
CA ALA A 54 -22.39 -12.58 12.62
C ALA A 54 -23.01 -13.66 11.73
N ALA A 55 -22.60 -13.66 10.47
CA ALA A 55 -22.79 -14.74 9.53
C ALA A 55 -21.44 -15.40 9.18
N PHE A 56 -21.45 -16.71 8.99
CA PHE A 56 -20.34 -17.46 8.46
C PHE A 56 -20.57 -17.71 6.97
N VAL A 57 -19.63 -17.24 6.16
CA VAL A 57 -19.75 -17.18 4.71
C VAL A 57 -18.65 -18.04 4.08
N ASP A 58 -19.08 -18.91 3.19
CA ASP A 58 -18.20 -19.70 2.33
C ASP A 58 -17.74 -18.82 1.16
N ILE A 59 -16.45 -18.55 1.05
CA ILE A 59 -15.81 -17.79 -0.04
C ILE A 59 -14.86 -18.67 -0.88
N GLY A 60 -14.94 -20.01 -0.71
CA GLY A 60 -14.06 -20.99 -1.37
C GLY A 60 -12.76 -21.27 -0.63
N PHE A 61 -12.66 -20.91 0.65
CA PHE A 61 -11.54 -21.26 1.53
C PHE A 61 -11.90 -22.48 2.37
N GLU A 62 -10.88 -23.16 2.92
CA GLU A 62 -11.12 -24.28 3.86
C GLU A 62 -11.94 -23.84 5.08
N LYS A 63 -11.69 -22.63 5.57
CA LYS A 63 -12.40 -22.05 6.73
C LYS A 63 -13.45 -21.07 6.28
N MET A 64 -14.65 -21.16 6.88
CA MET A 64 -15.70 -20.17 6.71
C MET A 64 -15.24 -18.80 7.15
N ALA A 65 -15.49 -17.78 6.34
CA ALA A 65 -15.15 -16.40 6.67
C ALA A 65 -16.22 -15.75 7.57
N TYR A 66 -15.79 -14.85 8.46
CA TYR A 66 -16.63 -14.16 9.43
C TYR A 66 -17.14 -12.83 8.84
N LEU A 67 -18.44 -12.69 8.70
CA LEU A 67 -19.11 -11.47 8.25
C LEU A 67 -19.91 -10.87 9.41
N PRO A 68 -19.54 -9.70 9.96
CA PRO A 68 -20.39 -8.98 10.89
C PRO A 68 -21.68 -8.56 10.19
N ILE A 69 -22.83 -8.78 10.84
CA ILE A 69 -24.15 -8.41 10.35
C ILE A 69 -24.89 -7.62 11.42
N LYS A 70 -25.82 -6.77 10.99
CA LYS A 70 -26.76 -6.08 11.87
C LYS A 70 -28.11 -6.78 11.78
N SER A 71 -28.94 -6.60 12.80
CA SER A 71 -30.30 -7.14 12.81
C SER A 71 -31.18 -6.59 11.67
N SER A 72 -30.80 -5.43 11.10
CA SER A 72 -31.45 -4.82 9.93
C SER A 72 -31.05 -5.44 8.60
N ASP A 73 -29.97 -6.24 8.57
CA ASP A 73 -29.47 -6.82 7.33
C ASP A 73 -30.32 -8.05 6.98
N ASN A 74 -31.00 -8.02 5.86
CA ASN A 74 -31.85 -9.12 5.38
C ASN A 74 -31.02 -10.31 4.86
N ILE A 75 -30.09 -10.82 5.69
CA ILE A 75 -29.22 -11.95 5.34
C ILE A 75 -29.86 -13.26 5.79
N LYS A 76 -29.88 -14.26 4.90
CA LYS A 76 -30.45 -15.59 5.16
C LYS A 76 -29.44 -16.68 4.81
N ASN A 77 -29.57 -17.84 5.44
CA ASN A 77 -28.79 -19.02 5.09
C ASN A 77 -29.06 -19.40 3.62
N GLY A 78 -27.99 -19.75 2.90
CA GLY A 78 -28.02 -20.04 1.47
C GLY A 78 -27.95 -18.82 0.54
N MET A 79 -28.04 -17.60 1.09
CA MET A 79 -27.99 -16.38 0.29
C MET A 79 -26.57 -16.14 -0.25
N GLU A 80 -26.47 -15.75 -1.52
CA GLU A 80 -25.24 -15.25 -2.10
C GLU A 80 -25.02 -13.79 -1.70
N VAL A 81 -23.79 -13.47 -1.31
CA VAL A 81 -23.42 -12.12 -0.85
C VAL A 81 -22.12 -11.68 -1.55
N LEU A 82 -22.11 -10.40 -1.95
CA LEU A 82 -20.90 -9.74 -2.43
C LEU A 82 -20.13 -9.23 -1.21
N VAL A 83 -18.92 -9.74 -1.01
CA VAL A 83 -18.12 -9.46 0.20
C VAL A 83 -16.66 -9.19 -0.15
N GLN A 84 -16.03 -8.37 0.68
CA GLN A 84 -14.61 -8.04 0.60
C GLN A 84 -13.89 -8.48 1.88
N ILE A 85 -12.67 -9.01 1.76
CA ILE A 85 -11.85 -9.30 2.95
C ILE A 85 -11.34 -8.00 3.55
N ASN A 86 -11.81 -7.69 4.76
CA ASN A 86 -11.39 -6.53 5.53
C ASN A 86 -10.11 -6.83 6.34
N LYS A 87 -10.05 -8.02 6.97
CA LYS A 87 -8.87 -8.50 7.70
C LYS A 87 -8.62 -9.95 7.34
N GLU A 88 -7.37 -10.29 7.13
CA GLU A 88 -6.95 -11.67 6.87
C GLU A 88 -7.11 -12.54 8.12
N GLY A 89 -7.29 -13.82 7.90
CA GLY A 89 -7.20 -14.80 8.96
C GLY A 89 -5.73 -14.99 9.37
N VAL A 90 -5.48 -15.11 10.67
CA VAL A 90 -4.14 -15.37 11.20
C VAL A 90 -4.19 -16.62 12.08
N GLY A 91 -3.37 -17.61 11.77
CA GLY A 91 -3.34 -18.90 12.47
C GLY A 91 -4.69 -19.62 12.41
N THR A 92 -5.36 -19.78 13.56
CA THR A 92 -6.67 -20.43 13.65
C THR A 92 -7.86 -19.52 13.35
N LYS A 93 -7.66 -18.20 13.29
CA LYS A 93 -8.75 -17.23 13.08
C LYS A 93 -9.14 -17.16 11.61
N ALA A 94 -10.45 -17.17 11.35
CA ALA A 94 -11.03 -16.98 10.01
C ALA A 94 -10.85 -15.53 9.51
N PRO A 95 -10.81 -15.30 8.18
CA PRO A 95 -10.80 -13.95 7.63
C PRO A 95 -12.10 -13.21 7.97
N LYS A 96 -11.98 -11.89 8.22
CA LYS A 96 -13.12 -11.01 8.47
C LYS A 96 -13.54 -10.32 7.19
N LEU A 97 -14.82 -10.42 6.88
CA LEU A 97 -15.45 -9.84 5.69
C LEU A 97 -16.17 -8.52 6.01
N THR A 98 -16.47 -7.79 4.94
CA THR A 98 -17.39 -6.66 4.91
C THR A 98 -18.22 -6.68 3.64
N GLN A 99 -19.45 -6.16 3.67
CA GLN A 99 -20.27 -5.87 2.49
C GLN A 99 -20.02 -4.46 1.95
N GLU A 100 -19.34 -3.61 2.72
CA GLU A 100 -18.91 -2.31 2.27
C GLU A 100 -17.69 -2.48 1.36
N ILE A 101 -17.97 -2.59 0.05
CA ILE A 101 -16.94 -2.75 -0.97
C ILE A 101 -16.19 -1.43 -1.14
N SER A 102 -14.87 -1.50 -1.18
CA SER A 102 -13.98 -0.38 -1.48
C SER A 102 -13.00 -0.74 -2.61
N LEU A 103 -12.93 0.09 -3.63
CA LEU A 103 -12.00 -0.07 -4.76
C LEU A 103 -11.01 1.08 -4.79
N SER A 104 -9.72 0.76 -4.70
CA SER A 104 -8.64 1.75 -4.65
C SER A 104 -8.13 2.09 -6.05
N GLY A 105 -8.35 3.35 -6.47
CA GLY A 105 -7.69 3.98 -7.60
C GLY A 105 -6.32 4.55 -7.23
N ARG A 106 -5.79 5.39 -8.11
CA ARG A 106 -4.58 6.16 -7.81
C ARG A 106 -4.90 7.37 -6.93
N TYR A 107 -5.92 8.13 -7.29
CA TYR A 107 -6.31 9.38 -6.66
C TYR A 107 -7.54 9.26 -5.77
N LEU A 108 -8.40 8.28 -6.05
CA LEU A 108 -9.69 8.10 -5.43
C LEU A 108 -9.84 6.68 -4.86
N VAL A 109 -10.70 6.55 -3.83
CA VAL A 109 -11.24 5.24 -3.42
C VAL A 109 -12.75 5.31 -3.59
N LEU A 110 -13.31 4.39 -4.36
CA LEU A 110 -14.75 4.26 -4.57
C LEU A 110 -15.37 3.37 -3.50
N ILE A 111 -16.45 3.84 -2.86
CA ILE A 111 -17.24 3.10 -1.87
C ILE A 111 -18.72 3.16 -2.28
N PRO A 112 -19.19 2.27 -3.15
CA PRO A 112 -20.52 2.37 -3.75
C PRO A 112 -21.69 2.26 -2.77
N SER A 113 -21.46 1.76 -1.56
CA SER A 113 -22.48 1.55 -0.52
C SER A 113 -22.96 2.82 0.18
N ASN A 114 -22.32 3.97 -0.04
CA ASN A 114 -22.70 5.24 0.54
C ASN A 114 -22.54 6.41 -0.46
N ASP A 115 -22.91 7.63 -0.06
CA ASP A 115 -22.89 8.84 -0.90
C ASP A 115 -21.90 9.92 -0.40
N ARG A 116 -21.06 9.58 0.59
CA ARG A 116 -20.18 10.54 1.24
C ARG A 116 -18.90 10.78 0.45
N ILE A 117 -18.57 12.05 0.22
CA ILE A 117 -17.26 12.45 -0.30
C ILE A 117 -16.40 12.92 0.86
N THR A 118 -15.38 12.13 1.19
CA THR A 118 -14.39 12.40 2.23
C THR A 118 -13.02 12.68 1.63
N ILE A 119 -12.13 13.30 2.39
CA ILE A 119 -10.79 13.68 1.93
C ILE A 119 -9.79 13.19 2.96
N SER A 120 -8.68 12.64 2.49
CA SER A 120 -7.58 12.19 3.36
C SER A 120 -7.20 13.25 4.38
N ASN A 121 -7.06 12.84 5.65
CA ASN A 121 -6.62 13.75 6.72
C ASN A 121 -5.19 14.26 6.54
N LYS A 122 -4.41 13.66 5.64
CA LYS A 122 -3.05 14.10 5.30
C LYS A 122 -3.02 15.33 4.39
N ILE A 123 -4.14 15.69 3.78
CA ILE A 123 -4.27 16.94 2.99
C ILE A 123 -4.68 18.04 3.97
N LEU A 124 -3.74 18.86 4.36
CA LEU A 124 -3.93 19.87 5.40
C LEU A 124 -4.46 21.22 4.86
N GLU A 125 -4.20 21.54 3.60
CA GLU A 125 -4.56 22.82 3.00
C GLU A 125 -6.06 22.88 2.70
N GLU A 126 -6.79 23.75 3.39
CA GLU A 126 -8.25 23.89 3.27
C GLU A 126 -8.70 24.31 1.86
N LYS A 127 -7.93 25.16 1.17
CA LYS A 127 -8.24 25.59 -0.20
C LYS A 127 -8.21 24.40 -1.16
N GLU A 128 -7.20 23.55 -1.03
CA GLU A 128 -7.04 22.36 -1.85
C GLU A 128 -8.12 21.30 -1.54
N ARG A 129 -8.47 21.12 -0.27
CA ARG A 129 -9.59 20.28 0.13
C ARG A 129 -10.90 20.71 -0.51
N PHE A 130 -11.17 22.03 -0.50
CA PHE A 130 -12.38 22.58 -1.13
C PHE A 130 -12.36 22.39 -2.64
N ARG A 131 -11.21 22.66 -3.31
CA ARG A 131 -11.01 22.48 -4.75
C ARG A 131 -11.30 21.04 -5.17
N LEU A 132 -10.65 20.07 -4.53
CA LEU A 132 -10.78 18.64 -4.82
C LEU A 132 -12.22 18.17 -4.62
N LYS A 133 -12.87 18.57 -3.53
CA LYS A 133 -14.27 18.19 -3.25
C LYS A 133 -15.23 18.74 -4.31
N LYS A 134 -15.01 19.98 -4.77
CA LYS A 134 -15.81 20.61 -5.84
C LYS A 134 -15.64 19.86 -7.17
N ILE A 135 -14.40 19.51 -7.52
CA ILE A 135 -14.09 18.74 -8.74
C ILE A 135 -14.78 17.39 -8.71
N VAL A 136 -14.59 16.59 -7.64
CA VAL A 136 -15.19 15.26 -7.54
C VAL A 136 -16.72 15.33 -7.60
N LYS A 137 -17.34 16.34 -6.96
CA LYS A 137 -18.79 16.55 -7.05
C LYS A 137 -19.28 16.81 -8.47
N SER A 138 -18.47 17.44 -9.32
CA SER A 138 -18.90 17.82 -10.68
C SER A 138 -19.14 16.64 -11.60
N PHE A 139 -18.42 15.53 -11.41
CA PHE A 139 -18.56 14.32 -12.23
C PHE A 139 -19.23 13.14 -11.52
N ASN A 140 -19.31 13.14 -10.19
CA ASN A 140 -19.98 12.10 -9.41
C ASN A 140 -21.51 12.26 -9.42
N LYS A 141 -22.11 12.05 -10.58
CA LYS A 141 -23.56 12.21 -10.79
C LYS A 141 -24.38 11.14 -10.06
N GLU A 142 -23.82 9.94 -9.91
CA GLU A 142 -24.48 8.79 -9.25
C GLU A 142 -24.45 8.90 -7.71
N LYS A 143 -23.85 9.96 -7.17
CA LYS A 143 -23.72 10.20 -5.72
C LYS A 143 -23.11 9.02 -4.97
N LEU A 144 -22.05 8.43 -5.52
CA LEU A 144 -21.32 7.35 -4.89
C LEU A 144 -20.35 7.88 -3.84
N GLY A 145 -20.08 7.08 -2.81
CA GLY A 145 -19.08 7.41 -1.80
C GLY A 145 -17.68 7.42 -2.39
N ILE A 146 -16.92 8.45 -2.07
CA ILE A 146 -15.56 8.64 -2.57
C ILE A 146 -14.67 9.14 -1.43
N ILE A 147 -13.49 8.50 -1.30
CA ILE A 147 -12.39 9.05 -0.50
C ILE A 147 -11.35 9.62 -1.46
N ILE A 148 -11.04 10.90 -1.32
CA ILE A 148 -9.98 11.57 -2.08
C ILE A 148 -8.64 11.31 -1.36
N ARG A 149 -7.69 10.71 -2.07
CA ARG A 149 -6.37 10.32 -1.54
C ARG A 149 -5.38 11.49 -1.60
N THR A 150 -4.25 11.33 -0.91
CA THR A 150 -3.18 12.35 -0.85
C THR A 150 -2.56 12.61 -2.22
N GLU A 151 -2.50 11.58 -3.06
CA GLU A 151 -1.96 11.65 -4.42
C GLU A 151 -2.78 12.54 -5.36
N ALA A 152 -4.00 12.93 -4.95
CA ALA A 152 -4.87 13.85 -5.68
C ALA A 152 -4.46 15.33 -5.55
N VAL A 153 -3.55 15.67 -4.64
CA VAL A 153 -3.07 17.05 -4.44
C VAL A 153 -2.45 17.58 -5.73
N ASN A 154 -2.86 18.79 -6.14
CA ASN A 154 -2.46 19.45 -7.38
C ASN A 154 -2.78 18.64 -8.66
N CYS A 155 -3.63 17.63 -8.58
CA CYS A 155 -4.03 16.85 -9.75
C CYS A 155 -5.06 17.60 -10.60
N ASP A 156 -4.97 17.42 -11.92
CA ASP A 156 -5.92 17.97 -12.89
C ASP A 156 -7.25 17.23 -12.82
N ILE A 157 -8.33 17.92 -13.24
CA ILE A 157 -9.68 17.38 -13.26
C ILE A 157 -9.79 16.14 -14.15
N ASP A 158 -9.11 16.11 -15.28
CA ASP A 158 -9.18 15.03 -16.25
C ASP A 158 -8.62 13.72 -15.67
N LYS A 159 -7.47 13.79 -14.99
CA LYS A 159 -6.87 12.63 -14.30
C LYS A 159 -7.74 12.08 -13.17
N LEU A 160 -8.39 12.97 -12.42
CA LEU A 160 -9.32 12.55 -11.36
C LEU A 160 -10.56 11.87 -11.95
N LYS A 161 -11.06 12.38 -13.08
CA LYS A 161 -12.20 11.82 -13.79
C LYS A 161 -11.86 10.46 -14.42
N GLU A 162 -10.70 10.35 -15.06
CA GLU A 162 -10.22 9.06 -15.60
C GLU A 162 -10.11 7.98 -14.53
N ASP A 163 -9.55 8.31 -13.35
CA ASP A 163 -9.45 7.38 -12.23
C ASP A 163 -10.84 6.96 -11.72
N PHE A 164 -11.78 7.91 -11.65
CA PHE A 164 -13.17 7.65 -11.30
C PHE A 164 -13.85 6.71 -12.30
N ASP A 165 -13.75 7.00 -13.60
CA ASP A 165 -14.39 6.22 -14.67
C ASP A 165 -13.83 4.78 -14.70
N LEU A 166 -12.53 4.60 -14.46
CA LEU A 166 -11.89 3.28 -14.32
C LEU A 166 -12.44 2.51 -13.12
N LEU A 167 -12.65 3.18 -11.98
CA LEU A 167 -13.20 2.56 -10.78
C LEU A 167 -14.65 2.14 -10.98
N ILE A 168 -15.48 2.97 -11.64
CA ILE A 168 -16.86 2.64 -11.98
C ILE A 168 -16.92 1.42 -12.90
N LYS A 169 -16.13 1.42 -13.97
CA LYS A 169 -16.05 0.30 -14.91
C LYS A 169 -15.70 -1.01 -14.18
N ARG A 170 -14.69 -0.96 -13.31
CA ARG A 170 -14.27 -2.12 -12.49
C ARG A 170 -15.38 -2.62 -11.58
N TYR A 171 -16.07 -1.70 -10.92
CA TYR A 171 -17.21 -2.05 -10.06
C TYR A 171 -18.34 -2.70 -10.85
N GLN A 172 -18.69 -2.17 -12.01
CA GLN A 172 -19.70 -2.74 -12.90
C GLN A 172 -19.32 -4.15 -13.40
N GLU A 173 -18.05 -4.38 -13.72
CA GLU A 173 -17.53 -5.71 -14.08
C GLU A 173 -17.66 -6.72 -12.92
N ILE A 174 -17.36 -6.31 -11.70
CA ILE A 174 -17.54 -7.12 -10.49
C ILE A 174 -19.01 -7.48 -10.30
N LEU A 175 -19.92 -6.50 -10.40
CA LEU A 175 -21.36 -6.72 -10.27
C LEU A 175 -21.90 -7.65 -11.37
N LYS A 176 -21.42 -7.50 -12.61
CA LYS A 176 -21.77 -8.39 -13.71
C LYS A 176 -21.35 -9.82 -13.40
N GLN A 177 -20.10 -10.04 -12.97
CA GLN A 177 -19.62 -11.36 -12.61
C GLN A 177 -20.36 -11.95 -11.40
N PHE A 178 -20.74 -11.11 -10.43
CA PHE A 178 -21.54 -11.53 -9.28
C PHE A 178 -22.89 -12.08 -9.71
N LYS A 179 -23.58 -11.40 -10.66
CA LYS A 179 -24.91 -11.79 -11.14
C LYS A 179 -24.90 -13.02 -12.07
N LEU A 180 -23.84 -13.22 -12.84
CA LEU A 180 -23.76 -14.25 -13.90
C LEU A 180 -23.32 -15.64 -13.40
N GLY A 181 -23.01 -15.82 -12.14
CA GLY A 181 -22.47 -17.08 -11.69
C GLY A 181 -23.14 -17.61 -10.43
N ILE A 182 -22.78 -18.82 -10.04
CA ILE A 182 -23.29 -19.52 -8.86
C ILE A 182 -22.09 -19.98 -8.00
N GLY A 183 -22.26 -19.94 -6.68
CA GLY A 183 -21.30 -20.45 -5.74
C GLY A 183 -20.14 -19.51 -5.38
N PRO A 184 -19.27 -19.92 -4.45
CA PRO A 184 -18.14 -19.12 -4.02
C PRO A 184 -17.16 -18.88 -5.18
N LYS A 185 -16.76 -17.61 -5.40
CA LYS A 185 -15.81 -17.23 -6.44
C LYS A 185 -15.06 -15.95 -6.11
N LEU A 186 -13.77 -15.90 -6.39
CA LEU A 186 -13.00 -14.68 -6.44
C LEU A 186 -13.46 -13.84 -7.65
N LEU A 187 -13.95 -12.62 -7.40
CA LEU A 187 -14.44 -11.68 -8.42
C LEU A 187 -13.42 -10.58 -8.75
N TYR A 188 -12.66 -10.17 -7.74
CA TYR A 188 -11.62 -9.15 -7.88
C TYR A 188 -10.43 -9.47 -6.98
N ARG A 189 -9.24 -9.42 -7.55
CA ARG A 189 -7.98 -9.51 -6.82
C ARG A 189 -7.39 -8.12 -6.70
N GLU A 190 -7.04 -7.71 -5.47
CA GLU A 190 -6.27 -6.49 -5.23
C GLU A 190 -4.85 -6.65 -5.80
N LEU A 191 -4.26 -5.56 -6.23
CA LEU A 191 -2.89 -5.55 -6.73
C LEU A 191 -1.91 -5.98 -5.63
N ASP A 192 -0.89 -6.71 -6.03
CA ASP A 192 0.24 -7.04 -5.16
C ASP A 192 0.91 -5.76 -4.66
N LEU A 193 1.61 -5.84 -3.54
CA LEU A 193 2.16 -4.69 -2.82
C LEU A 193 3.14 -3.86 -3.68
N ASP A 194 4.02 -4.53 -4.42
CA ASP A 194 4.98 -3.93 -5.35
C ASP A 194 4.30 -3.17 -6.48
N THR A 195 3.33 -3.82 -7.11
CA THR A 195 2.56 -3.26 -8.23
C THR A 195 1.73 -2.06 -7.78
N LYS A 196 1.10 -2.17 -6.61
CA LYS A 196 0.35 -1.07 -5.99
C LYS A 196 1.26 0.11 -5.65
N TYR A 197 2.44 -0.19 -5.06
CA TYR A 197 3.43 0.84 -4.74
C TYR A 197 3.87 1.61 -5.99
N ILE A 198 4.21 0.88 -7.07
CA ILE A 198 4.62 1.48 -8.35
C ILE A 198 3.48 2.35 -8.90
N LYS A 199 2.26 1.80 -8.99
CA LYS A 199 1.07 2.54 -9.47
C LYS A 199 0.85 3.86 -8.73
N ASP A 200 0.96 3.83 -7.40
CA ASP A 200 0.68 4.98 -6.54
C ASP A 200 1.81 6.03 -6.58
N ASN A 201 3.07 5.61 -6.76
CA ASN A 201 4.24 6.49 -6.65
C ASN A 201 4.90 6.87 -7.97
N ILE A 202 4.48 6.29 -9.12
CA ILE A 202 5.08 6.63 -10.41
C ILE A 202 4.87 8.11 -10.75
N ASN A 203 5.95 8.82 -11.02
CA ASN A 203 5.98 10.22 -11.43
C ASN A 203 7.26 10.50 -12.23
N GLU A 204 7.50 11.76 -12.59
CA GLU A 204 8.68 12.18 -13.36
C GLU A 204 9.99 11.99 -12.59
N ASP A 205 9.98 12.03 -11.25
CA ASP A 205 11.19 11.87 -10.41
C ASP A 205 11.75 10.45 -10.41
N ILE A 206 10.97 9.47 -10.89
CA ILE A 206 11.45 8.09 -11.03
C ILE A 206 12.16 7.96 -12.36
N ASP A 207 13.44 7.65 -12.31
CA ASP A 207 14.25 7.48 -13.49
C ASP A 207 14.11 6.08 -14.11
N LYS A 208 13.99 5.05 -13.25
CA LYS A 208 14.03 3.66 -13.69
C LYS A 208 13.26 2.73 -12.76
N ILE A 209 12.62 1.72 -13.34
CA ILE A 209 11.99 0.59 -12.62
C ILE A 209 12.59 -0.70 -13.19
N VAL A 210 13.31 -1.45 -12.37
CA VAL A 210 13.99 -2.68 -12.75
C VAL A 210 13.26 -3.88 -12.20
N ILE A 211 13.03 -4.90 -13.01
CA ILE A 211 12.25 -6.08 -12.64
C ILE A 211 12.96 -7.32 -13.17
N ASN A 212 13.09 -8.38 -12.37
CA ASN A 212 13.75 -9.63 -12.76
C ASN A 212 12.81 -10.73 -13.27
N ASP A 213 11.51 -10.54 -13.17
CA ASP A 213 10.48 -11.50 -13.57
C ASP A 213 9.66 -10.98 -14.75
N LYS A 214 9.56 -11.78 -15.82
CA LYS A 214 8.86 -11.41 -17.04
C LYS A 214 7.34 -11.20 -16.83
N THR A 215 6.71 -12.07 -16.04
CA THR A 215 5.27 -11.99 -15.78
C THR A 215 4.94 -10.70 -15.02
N LYS A 216 5.72 -10.39 -13.99
CA LYS A 216 5.59 -9.15 -13.22
C LYS A 216 5.88 -7.91 -14.06
N TYR A 217 6.86 -7.97 -14.95
CA TYR A 217 7.16 -6.90 -15.90
C TYR A 217 5.95 -6.60 -16.80
N ASP A 218 5.34 -7.63 -17.38
CA ASP A 218 4.19 -7.46 -18.29
C ASP A 218 2.94 -6.94 -17.54
N GLU A 219 2.73 -7.39 -16.30
CA GLU A 219 1.69 -6.86 -15.41
C GLU A 219 1.87 -5.36 -15.16
N ILE A 220 3.05 -4.94 -14.71
CA ILE A 220 3.36 -3.54 -14.41
C ILE A 220 3.31 -2.69 -15.68
N LYS A 221 3.81 -3.19 -16.80
CA LYS A 221 3.72 -2.53 -18.10
C LYS A 221 2.28 -2.23 -18.52
N SER A 222 1.38 -3.21 -18.33
CA SER A 222 -0.05 -3.02 -18.60
C SER A 222 -0.67 -1.93 -17.74
N ILE A 223 -0.33 -1.88 -16.46
CA ILE A 223 -0.83 -0.86 -15.53
C ILE A 223 -0.29 0.53 -15.88
N LEU A 224 1.03 0.64 -16.16
CA LEU A 224 1.64 1.92 -16.51
C LEU A 224 1.12 2.46 -17.86
N SER A 225 0.82 1.59 -18.81
CA SER A 225 0.22 2.00 -20.11
C SER A 225 -1.13 2.68 -19.95
N ASN A 226 -1.89 2.32 -18.90
CA ASN A 226 -3.19 2.93 -18.58
C ASN A 226 -3.04 4.27 -17.82
N ILE A 227 -1.87 4.53 -17.23
CA ILE A 227 -1.59 5.80 -16.50
C ILE A 227 -0.96 6.82 -17.45
N ASN A 228 0.15 6.46 -18.07
CA ASN A 228 0.86 7.24 -19.08
C ASN A 228 1.83 6.31 -19.83
N LYS A 229 1.72 6.28 -21.16
CA LYS A 229 2.58 5.44 -22.03
C LYS A 229 4.07 5.80 -21.91
N ASP A 230 4.41 7.03 -21.59
CA ASP A 230 5.80 7.47 -21.42
C ASP A 230 6.47 6.79 -20.24
N TYR A 231 5.72 6.36 -19.23
CA TYR A 231 6.28 5.62 -18.10
C TYR A 231 6.78 4.22 -18.46
N ILE A 232 6.35 3.66 -19.59
CA ILE A 232 6.85 2.37 -20.09
C ILE A 232 8.35 2.43 -20.39
N GLN A 233 8.85 3.57 -20.84
CA GLN A 233 10.28 3.76 -21.14
C GLN A 233 11.17 3.67 -19.88
N LYS A 234 10.59 3.83 -18.70
CA LYS A 234 11.30 3.70 -17.41
C LYS A 234 11.43 2.24 -16.96
N LEU A 235 10.71 1.29 -17.60
CA LEU A 235 10.78 -0.13 -17.27
C LEU A 235 11.99 -0.80 -17.89
N VAL A 236 12.67 -1.62 -17.09
CA VAL A 236 13.80 -2.44 -17.53
C VAL A 236 13.59 -3.86 -17.01
N LEU A 237 13.64 -4.82 -17.92
CA LEU A 237 13.65 -6.24 -17.60
C LEU A 237 15.08 -6.74 -17.51
N GLU A 238 15.45 -7.30 -16.35
CA GLU A 238 16.72 -7.99 -16.13
C GLU A 238 16.43 -9.47 -15.81
N GLU A 239 15.84 -10.15 -16.78
CA GLU A 239 15.25 -11.47 -16.60
C GLU A 239 16.24 -12.48 -16.00
N ASN A 240 15.78 -13.23 -15.00
CA ASN A 240 16.53 -14.28 -14.30
C ASN A 240 17.84 -13.81 -13.63
N LYS A 241 18.00 -12.51 -13.38
CA LYS A 241 19.16 -11.97 -12.65
C LYS A 241 18.81 -11.63 -11.22
N ASP A 242 19.80 -11.71 -10.33
CA ASP A 242 19.72 -11.11 -9.02
C ASP A 242 19.90 -9.59 -9.15
N VAL A 243 18.76 -8.87 -9.24
CA VAL A 243 18.77 -7.41 -9.43
C VAL A 243 19.16 -6.68 -8.14
N PHE A 244 18.99 -7.30 -6.98
CA PHE A 244 19.43 -6.70 -5.72
C PHE A 244 20.96 -6.65 -5.64
N ASP A 245 21.63 -7.70 -6.06
CA ASP A 245 23.09 -7.71 -6.14
C ASP A 245 23.61 -6.83 -7.29
N LEU A 246 23.00 -6.92 -8.49
CA LEU A 246 23.39 -6.13 -9.65
C LEU A 246 23.34 -4.62 -9.36
N TYR A 247 22.33 -4.16 -8.62
CA TYR A 247 22.13 -2.76 -8.24
C TYR A 247 22.64 -2.42 -6.84
N LYS A 248 23.39 -3.33 -6.19
CA LYS A 248 24.00 -3.17 -4.86
C LYS A 248 22.99 -2.92 -3.73
N VAL A 249 21.74 -3.36 -3.92
CA VAL A 249 20.65 -3.20 -2.94
C VAL A 249 20.94 -4.03 -1.69
N SER A 250 21.42 -5.29 -1.85
CA SER A 250 21.74 -6.19 -0.73
C SER A 250 22.69 -5.53 0.27
N LYS A 251 23.72 -4.85 -0.22
CA LYS A 251 24.68 -4.13 0.63
C LYS A 251 24.05 -2.94 1.37
N GLU A 252 23.14 -2.23 0.72
CA GLU A 252 22.42 -1.12 1.35
C GLU A 252 21.41 -1.61 2.41
N ILE A 253 20.79 -2.78 2.20
CA ILE A 253 19.94 -3.43 3.21
C ILE A 253 20.77 -3.80 4.43
N GLU A 254 21.92 -4.47 4.27
CA GLU A 254 22.80 -4.84 5.37
C GLU A 254 23.22 -3.62 6.20
N LYS A 255 23.65 -2.55 5.53
CA LYS A 255 24.00 -1.30 6.21
C LYS A 255 22.82 -0.67 6.95
N ALA A 256 21.64 -0.66 6.27
CA ALA A 256 20.44 -0.05 6.85
C ALA A 256 19.91 -0.84 8.05
N LEU A 257 20.07 -2.17 8.09
CA LEU A 257 19.59 -3.03 9.17
C LEU A 257 20.60 -3.21 10.31
N SER A 258 21.81 -2.67 10.20
CA SER A 258 22.81 -2.76 11.29
C SER A 258 22.32 -2.00 12.53
N LYS A 259 22.64 -2.50 13.73
CA LYS A 259 22.30 -1.84 15.01
C LYS A 259 22.83 -0.40 15.07
N LYS A 260 24.04 -0.17 14.52
CA LYS A 260 24.71 1.12 14.44
C LYS A 260 24.60 1.69 13.03
N VAL A 261 24.03 2.88 12.94
CA VAL A 261 23.85 3.60 11.67
C VAL A 261 24.65 4.90 11.70
N TRP A 262 25.59 5.02 10.76
CA TRP A 262 26.46 6.18 10.66
C TRP A 262 25.77 7.36 9.99
N LEU A 263 25.97 8.55 10.55
CA LEU A 263 25.58 9.83 9.96
C LEU A 263 26.71 10.38 9.07
N LYS A 264 26.38 11.28 8.16
CA LYS A 264 27.37 11.86 7.23
C LYS A 264 28.45 12.68 7.95
N SER A 265 28.05 13.35 9.05
CA SER A 265 28.95 14.14 9.89
C SER A 265 29.96 13.31 10.68
N GLY A 266 29.79 11.99 10.79
CA GLY A 266 30.60 11.10 11.63
C GLY A 266 29.97 10.81 12.98
N GLY A 267 28.78 11.35 13.27
CA GLY A 267 27.90 10.86 14.33
C GLY A 267 27.28 9.52 13.97
N TYR A 268 26.51 8.95 14.88
CA TYR A 268 25.82 7.69 14.64
C TYR A 268 24.58 7.52 15.51
N LEU A 269 23.66 6.70 15.03
CA LEU A 269 22.48 6.24 15.75
C LEU A 269 22.71 4.82 16.25
N ILE A 270 22.19 4.49 17.41
CA ILE A 270 22.00 3.11 17.90
C ILE A 270 20.50 2.86 17.93
N ILE A 271 20.03 1.85 17.19
CA ILE A 271 18.62 1.52 17.08
C ILE A 271 18.38 0.14 17.70
N GLU A 272 17.58 0.09 18.75
CA GLU A 272 17.26 -1.14 19.48
C GLU A 272 15.76 -1.30 19.61
N LYS A 273 15.27 -2.50 19.25
CA LYS A 273 13.87 -2.88 19.41
C LYS A 273 13.73 -3.74 20.66
N THR A 274 12.86 -3.32 21.57
CA THR A 274 12.42 -4.11 22.72
C THR A 274 11.04 -4.71 22.45
N GLU A 275 10.47 -5.43 23.40
CA GLU A 275 9.12 -5.99 23.27
C GLU A 275 8.03 -4.91 23.14
N ALA A 276 8.17 -3.78 23.87
CA ALA A 276 7.13 -2.75 23.95
C ALA A 276 7.40 -1.51 23.10
N LEU A 277 8.67 -1.22 22.78
CA LEU A 277 9.05 0.03 22.13
C LEU A 277 10.37 -0.09 21.36
N THR A 278 10.63 0.90 20.51
CA THR A 278 11.96 1.06 19.87
C THR A 278 12.67 2.26 20.49
N VAL A 279 13.93 2.07 20.88
CA VAL A 279 14.80 3.13 21.42
C VAL A 279 15.85 3.49 20.38
N ILE A 280 16.06 4.79 20.19
CA ILE A 280 17.07 5.33 19.28
C ILE A 280 17.95 6.31 20.05
N ASP A 281 19.22 5.96 20.23
CA ASP A 281 20.22 6.83 20.84
C ASP A 281 21.02 7.57 19.78
N VAL A 282 21.24 8.87 19.97
CA VAL A 282 21.94 9.76 19.05
C VAL A 282 23.31 10.14 19.62
N ASN A 283 24.36 9.77 18.90
CA ASN A 283 25.74 10.03 19.32
C ASN A 283 26.45 10.98 18.33
N THR A 284 27.14 12.00 18.84
CA THR A 284 27.95 12.90 18.01
C THR A 284 29.22 12.23 17.45
N GLY A 285 29.65 11.11 18.04
CA GLY A 285 30.79 10.32 17.57
C GLY A 285 32.10 11.11 17.51
N LYS A 286 32.76 11.08 16.36
CA LYS A 286 34.00 11.81 16.10
C LYS A 286 33.77 13.22 15.52
N PHE A 287 32.54 13.68 15.45
CA PHE A 287 32.22 15.01 14.94
C PHE A 287 32.61 16.08 15.97
N THR A 288 33.83 16.57 15.86
CA THR A 288 34.42 17.59 16.76
C THR A 288 34.34 19.00 16.18
N GLY A 289 33.68 19.23 15.07
CA GLY A 289 33.42 20.50 14.36
C GLY A 289 34.29 21.73 14.76
N SER A 290 34.40 22.68 13.88
CA SER A 290 35.00 24.02 14.17
C SER A 290 34.01 24.98 14.85
N LEU A 291 32.86 24.47 15.27
CA LEU A 291 31.72 25.23 15.77
C LEU A 291 31.57 25.03 17.30
N SER A 292 30.70 25.82 17.91
CA SER A 292 30.36 25.64 19.31
C SER A 292 29.79 24.27 19.61
N ARG A 293 29.80 23.82 20.85
CA ARG A 293 29.21 22.55 21.28
C ARG A 293 27.72 22.49 20.94
N GLU A 294 27.00 23.58 21.11
CA GLU A 294 25.55 23.68 20.80
C GLU A 294 25.27 23.52 19.31
N GLU A 295 26.03 24.20 18.46
CA GLU A 295 25.89 24.09 17.01
C GLU A 295 26.22 22.68 16.48
N THR A 296 27.23 22.03 17.10
CA THR A 296 27.58 20.64 16.79
C THR A 296 26.42 19.69 17.12
N MET A 297 25.83 19.85 18.31
CA MET A 297 24.68 19.07 18.76
C MET A 297 23.46 19.32 17.85
N TYR A 298 23.18 20.58 17.55
CA TYR A 298 22.05 20.96 16.68
C TYR A 298 22.18 20.32 15.28
N LYS A 299 23.33 20.42 14.64
CA LYS A 299 23.58 19.82 13.33
C LYS A 299 23.47 18.29 13.36
N THR A 300 24.05 17.66 14.37
CA THR A 300 23.95 16.20 14.53
C THR A 300 22.49 15.76 14.72
N ASN A 301 21.71 16.48 15.53
CA ASN A 301 20.31 16.16 15.77
C ASN A 301 19.45 16.36 14.52
N LEU A 302 19.72 17.39 13.72
CA LEU A 302 19.01 17.62 12.47
C LEU A 302 19.27 16.47 11.46
N GLU A 303 20.54 16.08 11.30
CA GLU A 303 20.93 14.95 10.46
C GLU A 303 20.36 13.61 10.99
N ALA A 304 20.33 13.45 12.32
CA ALA A 304 19.72 12.30 12.98
C ALA A 304 18.22 12.20 12.66
N CYS A 305 17.48 13.30 12.69
CA CYS A 305 16.05 13.31 12.37
C CYS A 305 15.77 12.79 10.94
N GLU A 306 16.55 13.22 9.95
CA GLU A 306 16.42 12.74 8.57
C GLU A 306 16.70 11.23 8.46
N GLU A 307 17.79 10.78 9.10
CA GLU A 307 18.19 9.38 9.07
C GLU A 307 17.20 8.49 9.85
N ILE A 308 16.69 8.93 11.00
CA ILE A 308 15.66 8.23 11.78
C ILE A 308 14.41 8.05 10.92
N ALA A 309 13.92 9.10 10.27
CA ALA A 309 12.75 9.00 9.40
C ALA A 309 12.95 7.95 8.28
N ARG A 310 14.15 7.88 7.70
CA ARG A 310 14.52 6.86 6.70
C ARG A 310 14.55 5.46 7.31
N GLN A 311 15.16 5.29 8.49
CA GLN A 311 15.31 4.01 9.18
C GLN A 311 13.95 3.43 9.60
N LEU A 312 13.02 4.27 10.06
CA LEU A 312 11.66 3.85 10.41
C LEU A 312 10.94 3.22 9.22
N LYS A 313 11.10 3.79 8.03
CA LYS A 313 10.52 3.23 6.79
C LYS A 313 11.16 1.92 6.35
N ILE A 314 12.50 1.86 6.32
CA ILE A 314 13.23 0.67 5.85
C ILE A 314 12.99 -0.53 6.76
N ARG A 315 12.95 -0.29 8.08
CA ARG A 315 12.78 -1.34 9.10
C ARG A 315 11.33 -1.65 9.41
N ASP A 316 10.37 -0.95 8.78
CA ASP A 316 8.92 -1.05 9.07
C ASP A 316 8.65 -0.93 10.59
N ILE A 317 9.26 0.08 11.22
CA ILE A 317 9.12 0.33 12.66
C ILE A 317 7.85 1.13 12.92
N GLY A 318 6.97 0.55 13.73
CA GLY A 318 5.77 1.20 14.25
C GLY A 318 5.67 1.07 15.77
N GLY A 319 4.63 1.68 16.35
CA GLY A 319 4.40 1.68 17.79
C GLY A 319 5.09 2.83 18.51
N ILE A 320 5.53 2.61 19.78
CA ILE A 320 6.19 3.62 20.60
C ILE A 320 7.66 3.71 20.19
N ILE A 321 8.12 4.92 19.90
CA ILE A 321 9.51 5.20 19.52
C ILE A 321 10.02 6.29 20.44
N ILE A 322 11.15 6.04 21.12
CA ILE A 322 11.84 6.99 22.00
C ILE A 322 13.18 7.35 21.36
N VAL A 323 13.43 8.65 21.20
CA VAL A 323 14.68 9.20 20.69
C VAL A 323 15.35 10.02 21.75
#